data_b64b06f4a7c69031573729fe5a7d0891
#
_entry.id   b64b06f4a7c69031573729fe5a7d0891
#
_cell.length_a   1.000
_cell.length_b   1.000
_cell.length_c   1.000
_cell.angle_alpha   90.00
_cell.angle_beta   90.00
_cell.angle_gamma   90.00
#
_symmetry.space_group_name_H-M   'P 1'
#
loop_
_entity.id
_entity.type
_entity.pdbx_description
1 polymer ?
#
loop_
_entity_poly.entity_id
_entity_poly.type
_entity_poly.pdbx_seq_one_letter_code
_entity_poly.pdbx_strand_id
1 'polypeptide(L)'
;MRLDTDWFEVRDELRAANPDAPVVYTGPLDRYFDYADGRLGWRTLDFELEVLSDCGDFQGTPVMNYNDLDVPYTRIHEFRHFHPEREYPTDKTVIMREYSRFATDDDEPYYPINTDADRALLAAYRDRARQETSAKKVLFGGRLGTYQYLDMHMAIASALNMYDNILAPHLRDGIPLTESSTE
;
A
#
# COMPACT_ATOMS: atom_id res chain seq x y z
N MET A 1 16.13 7.44 -10.79
CA MET A 1 15.19 7.39 -9.66
C MET A 1 15.31 8.70 -8.90
N ARG A 2 14.21 9.34 -8.52
CA ARG A 2 14.15 10.48 -7.60
C ARG A 2 13.61 9.96 -6.27
N LEU A 3 14.29 10.21 -5.18
CA LEU A 3 13.84 9.90 -3.81
C LEU A 3 13.32 11.17 -3.15
N ASP A 4 12.57 11.05 -2.06
CA ASP A 4 12.00 12.16 -1.29
C ASP A 4 11.25 13.17 -2.19
N THR A 5 10.47 12.62 -3.13
CA THR A 5 9.80 13.40 -4.17
C THR A 5 8.33 13.02 -4.21
N ASP A 6 7.44 13.95 -3.87
CA ASP A 6 6.00 13.73 -4.02
C ASP A 6 5.60 13.84 -5.50
N TRP A 7 4.82 12.88 -5.98
CA TRP A 7 4.28 12.88 -7.34
C TRP A 7 3.55 14.19 -7.70
N PHE A 8 2.76 14.71 -6.77
CA PHE A 8 1.94 15.91 -7.01
C PHE A 8 2.74 17.20 -7.15
N GLU A 9 3.98 17.23 -6.65
CA GLU A 9 4.89 18.36 -6.82
C GLU A 9 5.58 18.36 -8.17
N VAL A 10 5.80 17.17 -8.74
CA VAL A 10 6.64 17.03 -9.96
C VAL A 10 5.88 16.52 -11.18
N ARG A 11 4.61 16.14 -11.04
CA ARG A 11 3.84 15.50 -12.11
C ARG A 11 3.77 16.33 -13.40
N ASP A 12 3.59 17.64 -13.28
CA ASP A 12 3.44 18.52 -14.44
C ASP A 12 4.77 18.67 -15.19
N GLU A 13 5.89 18.80 -14.47
CA GLU A 13 7.24 18.78 -15.06
C GLU A 13 7.51 17.45 -15.78
N LEU A 14 7.24 16.33 -15.09
CA LEU A 14 7.51 15.01 -15.66
C LEU A 14 6.61 14.70 -16.86
N ARG A 15 5.34 15.13 -16.82
CA ARG A 15 4.42 15.02 -17.94
C ARG A 15 4.84 15.87 -19.14
N ALA A 16 5.27 17.11 -18.92
CA ALA A 16 5.77 17.99 -19.98
C ALA A 16 7.02 17.41 -20.64
N ALA A 17 7.93 16.83 -19.85
CA ALA A 17 9.14 16.20 -20.35
C ALA A 17 8.90 14.87 -21.08
N ASN A 18 7.81 14.16 -20.76
CA ASN A 18 7.50 12.82 -21.26
C ASN A 18 6.00 12.71 -21.59
N PRO A 19 5.47 13.41 -22.58
CA PRO A 19 4.03 13.52 -22.83
C PRO A 19 3.36 12.18 -23.17
N ASP A 20 4.10 11.27 -23.78
CA ASP A 20 3.60 9.97 -24.22
C ASP A 20 3.84 8.82 -23.23
N ALA A 21 4.64 9.03 -22.20
CA ALA A 21 4.96 7.98 -21.25
C ALA A 21 3.74 7.62 -20.38
N PRO A 22 3.40 6.33 -20.25
CA PRO A 22 2.40 5.90 -19.28
C PRO A 22 2.89 6.12 -17.85
N VAL A 23 1.96 6.35 -16.94
CA VAL A 23 2.23 6.44 -15.49
C VAL A 23 1.56 5.27 -14.79
N VAL A 24 2.29 4.61 -13.91
CA VAL A 24 1.72 3.65 -12.95
C VAL A 24 1.71 4.33 -11.59
N TYR A 25 0.53 4.72 -11.12
CA TYR A 25 0.33 5.37 -9.84
C TYR A 25 -0.03 4.31 -8.78
N THR A 26 0.72 4.28 -7.68
CA THR A 26 0.53 3.29 -6.60
C THR A 26 0.18 3.93 -5.25
N GLY A 27 0.02 5.24 -5.20
CA GLY A 27 -0.46 5.97 -4.02
C GLY A 27 -1.97 5.84 -3.81
N PRO A 28 -2.53 6.46 -2.75
CA PRO A 28 -3.96 6.41 -2.46
C PRO A 28 -4.81 6.93 -3.63
N LEU A 29 -5.83 6.14 -4.02
CA LEU A 29 -6.66 6.41 -5.18
C LEU A 29 -7.40 7.75 -5.08
N ASP A 30 -8.01 8.02 -3.93
CA ASP A 30 -8.74 9.25 -3.64
C ASP A 30 -7.83 10.48 -3.64
N ARG A 31 -6.59 10.34 -3.14
CA ARG A 31 -5.58 11.42 -3.18
C ARG A 31 -5.21 11.81 -4.61
N TYR A 32 -5.18 10.87 -5.54
CA TYR A 32 -4.88 11.19 -6.94
C TYR A 32 -5.89 12.19 -7.52
N PHE A 33 -7.15 12.10 -7.09
CA PHE A 33 -8.25 12.97 -7.49
C PHE A 33 -8.52 14.12 -6.51
N ASP A 34 -7.54 14.44 -5.65
CA ASP A 34 -7.65 15.52 -4.67
C ASP A 34 -8.90 15.39 -3.76
N TYR A 35 -9.26 14.14 -3.44
CA TYR A 35 -10.41 13.79 -2.59
C TYR A 35 -11.75 14.34 -3.09
N ALA A 36 -11.90 14.54 -4.40
CA ALA A 36 -13.04 15.25 -5.02
C ALA A 36 -14.41 14.66 -4.69
N ASP A 37 -14.50 13.34 -4.46
CA ASP A 37 -15.73 12.66 -4.09
C ASP A 37 -15.80 12.31 -2.59
N GLY A 38 -14.74 12.62 -1.81
CA GLY A 38 -14.58 12.31 -0.40
C GLY A 38 -13.39 11.39 -0.14
N ARG A 39 -13.09 11.10 1.14
CA ARG A 39 -11.98 10.25 1.54
C ARG A 39 -12.42 8.81 1.73
N LEU A 40 -11.66 7.88 1.19
CA LEU A 40 -11.81 6.44 1.45
C LEU A 40 -11.35 6.12 2.87
N GLY A 41 -12.06 5.22 3.53
CA GLY A 41 -11.78 4.83 4.91
C GLY A 41 -10.59 3.89 5.03
N TRP A 42 -9.65 4.22 5.89
CA TRP A 42 -8.46 3.41 6.15
C TRP A 42 -8.25 3.15 7.63
N ARG A 43 -7.61 2.05 7.93
CA ARG A 43 -6.94 1.85 9.22
C ARG A 43 -5.46 2.17 9.07
N THR A 44 -4.90 2.74 10.13
CA THR A 44 -3.47 2.94 10.28
C THR A 44 -2.91 2.13 11.44
N LEU A 45 -1.59 2.14 11.58
CA LEU A 45 -0.87 1.41 12.61
C LEU A 45 0.05 2.36 13.37
N ASP A 46 0.01 2.26 14.70
CA ASP A 46 1.03 2.85 15.56
C ASP A 46 1.99 1.74 16.02
N PHE A 47 3.27 2.05 16.13
CA PHE A 47 4.31 1.09 16.49
C PHE A 47 5.03 1.53 17.76
N GLU A 48 5.12 0.61 18.72
CA GLU A 48 5.89 0.78 19.95
C GLU A 48 7.09 -0.15 19.93
N LEU A 49 8.29 0.41 19.79
CA LEU A 49 9.54 -0.33 19.79
C LEU A 49 10.10 -0.40 21.21
N GLU A 50 10.44 -1.60 21.68
CA GLU A 50 11.02 -1.82 23.00
C GLU A 50 12.25 -2.73 22.92
N VAL A 51 13.30 -2.32 23.65
CA VAL A 51 14.49 -3.16 23.86
C VAL A 51 14.36 -3.81 25.24
N LEU A 52 14.24 -5.13 25.25
CA LEU A 52 14.18 -5.93 26.47
C LEU A 52 15.60 -6.35 26.87
N SER A 53 16.03 -5.94 28.08
CA SER A 53 17.26 -6.39 28.70
C SER A 53 16.98 -7.64 29.55
N ASP A 54 17.98 -8.48 29.73
CA ASP A 54 17.90 -9.75 30.48
C ASP A 54 16.85 -10.75 29.90
N CYS A 55 16.54 -10.58 28.59
CA CYS A 55 15.60 -11.41 27.84
C CYS A 55 16.19 -11.68 26.45
N GLY A 56 16.76 -12.85 26.26
CA GLY A 56 17.40 -13.21 24.98
C GLY A 56 16.40 -13.65 23.90
N ASP A 57 15.22 -14.11 24.32
CA ASP A 57 14.13 -14.54 23.45
C ASP A 57 12.80 -14.29 24.18
N PHE A 58 11.92 -13.47 23.60
CA PHE A 58 10.67 -13.06 24.23
C PHE A 58 9.49 -13.99 23.89
N GLN A 59 9.36 -14.35 22.61
CA GLN A 59 8.18 -15.08 22.12
C GLN A 59 8.50 -16.31 21.25
N GLY A 60 9.75 -16.57 20.92
CA GLY A 60 10.19 -17.74 20.16
C GLY A 60 9.78 -17.78 18.69
N THR A 61 9.22 -16.68 18.17
CA THR A 61 8.69 -16.60 16.81
C THR A 61 8.77 -15.15 16.29
N PRO A 62 8.92 -14.94 14.96
CA PRO A 62 9.01 -13.58 14.41
C PRO A 62 7.74 -12.74 14.65
N VAL A 63 6.56 -13.36 14.67
CA VAL A 63 5.28 -12.66 14.79
C VAL A 63 4.31 -13.46 15.67
N MET A 64 3.72 -12.79 16.66
CA MET A 64 2.62 -13.31 17.46
C MET A 64 1.41 -12.38 17.33
N ASN A 65 0.24 -12.92 16.96
CA ASN A 65 -1.01 -12.16 16.89
C ASN A 65 -1.81 -12.32 18.19
N TYR A 66 -2.49 -11.26 18.60
CA TYR A 66 -3.32 -11.20 19.79
C TYR A 66 -4.75 -10.83 19.40
N ASN A 67 -5.72 -11.63 19.84
CA ASN A 67 -7.14 -11.48 19.52
C ASN A 67 -8.00 -11.20 20.77
N ASP A 68 -7.38 -11.17 21.97
CA ASP A 68 -8.08 -10.94 23.21
C ASP A 68 -8.47 -9.47 23.39
N LEU A 69 -9.68 -9.21 23.90
CA LEU A 69 -10.23 -7.87 24.02
C LEU A 69 -9.50 -7.00 25.06
N ASP A 70 -8.82 -7.60 26.01
CA ASP A 70 -8.04 -6.94 27.07
C ASP A 70 -6.60 -6.66 26.65
N VAL A 71 -6.16 -7.12 25.47
CA VAL A 71 -4.86 -6.82 24.88
C VAL A 71 -5.00 -5.67 23.89
N PRO A 72 -4.35 -4.50 24.13
CA PRO A 72 -4.58 -3.31 23.32
C PRO A 72 -3.87 -3.32 21.97
N TYR A 73 -2.90 -4.20 21.77
CA TYR A 73 -2.16 -4.37 20.51
C TYR A 73 -2.62 -5.61 19.75
N THR A 74 -2.52 -5.57 18.46
CA THR A 74 -2.95 -6.67 17.58
C THR A 74 -1.85 -7.68 17.33
N ARG A 75 -0.58 -7.26 17.52
CA ARG A 75 0.59 -8.06 17.14
C ARG A 75 1.83 -7.63 17.89
N ILE A 76 2.73 -8.60 18.13
CA ILE A 76 4.12 -8.34 18.51
C ILE A 76 5.04 -8.94 17.44
N HIS A 77 6.01 -8.16 17.02
CA HIS A 77 7.14 -8.61 16.21
C HIS A 77 8.37 -8.76 17.10
N GLU A 78 9.12 -9.86 16.94
CA GLU A 78 10.43 -10.03 17.54
C GLU A 78 11.48 -10.18 16.43
N PHE A 79 12.31 -9.15 16.24
CA PHE A 79 13.10 -8.99 15.01
C PHE A 79 14.18 -10.05 14.83
N ARG A 80 14.73 -10.63 15.90
CA ARG A 80 15.76 -11.65 15.80
C ARG A 80 15.33 -12.89 15.01
N HIS A 81 14.05 -13.22 15.03
CA HIS A 81 13.51 -14.40 14.37
C HIS A 81 13.25 -14.21 12.86
N PHE A 82 13.28 -12.98 12.35
CA PHE A 82 13.18 -12.74 10.90
C PHE A 82 14.48 -13.10 10.15
N HIS A 83 15.61 -13.13 10.88
CA HIS A 83 16.93 -13.39 10.33
C HIS A 83 17.67 -14.40 11.21
N PRO A 84 17.21 -15.67 11.28
CA PRO A 84 17.82 -16.68 12.14
C PRO A 84 19.28 -17.01 11.76
N GLU A 85 19.71 -16.63 10.56
CA GLU A 85 21.08 -16.77 10.07
C GLU A 85 22.06 -15.76 10.69
N ARG A 86 21.57 -14.77 11.47
CA ARG A 86 22.40 -13.74 12.11
C ARG A 86 22.68 -14.09 13.57
N GLU A 87 23.83 -13.65 14.06
CA GLU A 87 24.15 -13.71 15.48
C GLU A 87 23.49 -12.56 16.24
N TYR A 88 22.84 -12.87 17.35
CA TYR A 88 22.16 -11.92 18.22
C TYR A 88 22.67 -12.04 19.66
N PRO A 89 22.64 -10.96 20.46
CA PRO A 89 22.91 -11.03 21.89
C PRO A 89 22.01 -12.07 22.57
N THR A 90 22.57 -12.78 23.56
CA THR A 90 21.82 -13.81 24.32
C THR A 90 21.04 -13.25 25.50
N ASP A 91 21.32 -12.01 25.88
CA ASP A 91 20.80 -11.32 27.06
C ASP A 91 19.81 -10.21 26.75
N LYS A 92 19.51 -9.95 25.45
CA LYS A 92 18.57 -8.90 25.07
C LYS A 92 17.93 -9.20 23.71
N THR A 93 16.71 -8.69 23.53
CA THR A 93 15.99 -8.72 22.25
C THR A 93 15.27 -7.41 22.01
N VAL A 94 14.79 -7.23 20.77
CA VAL A 94 13.97 -6.07 20.36
C VAL A 94 12.64 -6.57 19.90
N ILE A 95 11.58 -6.03 20.51
CA ILE A 95 10.20 -6.29 20.11
C ILE A 95 9.54 -5.01 19.61
N MET A 96 8.49 -5.16 18.81
CA MET A 96 7.63 -4.08 18.35
C MET A 96 6.17 -4.47 18.49
N ARG A 97 5.40 -3.71 19.29
CA ARG A 97 3.96 -3.86 19.38
C ARG A 97 3.27 -3.03 18.31
N GLU A 98 2.26 -3.60 17.68
CA GLU A 98 1.46 -3.01 16.62
C GLU A 98 0.06 -2.70 17.13
N TYR A 99 -0.32 -1.42 17.10
CA TYR A 99 -1.64 -0.95 17.50
C TYR A 99 -2.42 -0.50 16.28
N SER A 100 -3.61 -1.06 16.06
CA SER A 100 -4.46 -0.70 14.92
C SER A 100 -5.55 0.28 15.33
N ARG A 101 -5.67 1.39 14.60
CA ARG A 101 -6.73 2.39 14.78
C ARG A 101 -7.27 2.90 13.43
N PHE A 102 -8.34 3.66 13.46
CA PHE A 102 -8.81 4.39 12.27
C PHE A 102 -7.81 5.47 11.90
N ALA A 103 -7.52 5.59 10.61
CA ALA A 103 -6.65 6.63 10.09
C ALA A 103 -7.35 7.99 10.13
N THR A 104 -6.57 9.03 10.43
CA THR A 104 -6.91 10.43 10.22
C THR A 104 -6.33 10.93 8.91
N ASP A 105 -6.55 12.21 8.58
CA ASP A 105 -6.10 12.81 7.32
C ASP A 105 -4.56 12.87 7.17
N ASP A 106 -3.83 12.88 8.30
CA ASP A 106 -2.37 12.99 8.36
C ASP A 106 -1.67 11.62 8.46
N ASP A 107 -2.45 10.53 8.57
CA ASP A 107 -1.91 9.20 8.74
C ASP A 107 -1.63 8.48 7.41
N GLU A 108 -0.62 7.61 7.43
CA GLU A 108 -0.42 6.67 6.34
C GLU A 108 -1.51 5.60 6.31
N PRO A 109 -2.12 5.31 5.14
CA PRO A 109 -3.12 4.27 5.00
C PRO A 109 -2.48 2.88 4.92
N TYR A 110 -2.91 1.95 5.80
CA TYR A 110 -2.43 0.57 5.81
C TYR A 110 -3.47 -0.43 5.28
N TYR A 111 -4.70 -0.37 5.80
CA TYR A 111 -5.74 -1.34 5.47
C TYR A 111 -7.05 -0.66 5.11
N PRO A 112 -7.68 -1.01 3.96
CA PRO A 112 -8.98 -0.47 3.59
C PRO A 112 -10.07 -0.99 4.53
N ILE A 113 -11.02 -0.13 4.94
CA ILE A 113 -12.12 -0.50 5.84
C ILE A 113 -13.23 -1.23 5.10
N ASN A 114 -13.50 -0.83 3.84
CA ASN A 114 -14.49 -1.47 2.97
C ASN A 114 -15.92 -1.46 3.50
N THR A 115 -16.38 -0.37 4.12
CA THR A 115 -17.81 -0.19 4.44
C THR A 115 -18.66 -0.07 3.17
N ASP A 116 -19.98 -0.10 3.30
CA ASP A 116 -20.88 0.14 2.16
C ASP A 116 -20.67 1.54 1.56
N ALA A 117 -20.42 2.53 2.40
CA ALA A 117 -20.09 3.88 1.98
C ALA A 117 -18.76 3.92 1.21
N ASP A 118 -17.74 3.25 1.71
CA ASP A 118 -16.45 3.15 1.01
C ASP A 118 -16.58 2.46 -0.35
N ARG A 119 -17.39 1.41 -0.44
CA ARG A 119 -17.64 0.72 -1.72
C ARG A 119 -18.33 1.60 -2.75
N ALA A 120 -19.31 2.39 -2.31
CA ALA A 120 -19.99 3.34 -3.20
C ALA A 120 -19.02 4.44 -3.68
N LEU A 121 -18.21 4.99 -2.78
CA LEU A 121 -17.20 5.98 -3.08
C LEU A 121 -16.10 5.42 -4.02
N LEU A 122 -15.65 4.20 -3.75
CA LEU A 122 -14.67 3.49 -4.58
C LEU A 122 -15.18 3.30 -6.03
N ALA A 123 -16.47 3.00 -6.21
CA ALA A 123 -17.05 2.88 -7.53
C ALA A 123 -16.94 4.20 -8.33
N ALA A 124 -17.21 5.34 -7.69
CA ALA A 124 -17.04 6.65 -8.31
C ALA A 124 -15.58 6.92 -8.71
N TYR A 125 -14.63 6.63 -7.81
CA TYR A 125 -13.20 6.79 -8.12
C TYR A 125 -12.71 5.84 -9.21
N ARG A 126 -13.21 4.60 -9.29
CA ARG A 126 -12.91 3.68 -10.39
C ARG A 126 -13.40 4.20 -11.75
N ASP A 127 -14.56 4.86 -11.77
CA ASP A 127 -15.05 5.50 -13.01
C ASP A 127 -14.12 6.63 -13.45
N ARG A 128 -13.67 7.46 -12.51
CA ARG A 128 -12.66 8.50 -12.80
C ARG A 128 -11.32 7.90 -13.25
N ALA A 129 -10.87 6.83 -12.61
CA ALA A 129 -9.63 6.15 -12.96
C ALA A 129 -9.66 5.61 -14.39
N ARG A 130 -10.79 5.00 -14.83
CA ARG A 130 -10.97 4.56 -16.22
C ARG A 130 -10.88 5.71 -17.21
N GLN A 131 -11.47 6.85 -16.90
CA GLN A 131 -11.36 8.05 -17.74
C GLN A 131 -9.93 8.57 -17.79
N GLU A 132 -9.23 8.61 -16.66
CA GLU A 132 -7.85 9.07 -16.56
C GLU A 132 -6.89 8.15 -17.31
N THR A 133 -7.11 6.83 -17.24
CA THR A 133 -6.34 5.84 -18.02
C THR A 133 -6.47 6.11 -19.51
N SER A 134 -7.68 6.27 -19.99
CA SER A 134 -7.95 6.50 -21.42
C SER A 134 -7.45 7.86 -21.90
N ALA A 135 -7.61 8.91 -21.10
CA ALA A 135 -7.30 10.29 -21.49
C ALA A 135 -5.83 10.65 -21.28
N LYS A 136 -5.21 10.15 -20.21
CA LYS A 136 -3.87 10.58 -19.76
C LYS A 136 -2.88 9.44 -19.55
N LYS A 137 -3.20 8.22 -19.95
CA LYS A 137 -2.32 7.05 -19.82
C LYS A 137 -1.85 6.81 -18.38
N VAL A 138 -2.76 6.93 -17.40
CA VAL A 138 -2.48 6.62 -15.98
C VAL A 138 -3.11 5.30 -15.61
N LEU A 139 -2.30 4.36 -15.15
CA LEU A 139 -2.74 3.09 -14.58
C LEU A 139 -2.66 3.17 -13.05
N PHE A 140 -3.66 2.63 -12.37
CA PHE A 140 -3.70 2.57 -10.90
C PHE A 140 -3.40 1.16 -10.43
N GLY A 141 -2.42 1.00 -9.52
CA GLY A 141 -1.97 -0.30 -9.06
C GLY A 141 -1.58 -0.32 -7.58
N GLY A 142 -1.34 -1.53 -7.07
CA GLY A 142 -0.98 -1.73 -5.67
C GLY A 142 -2.16 -1.56 -4.71
N ARG A 143 -1.92 -1.79 -3.41
CA ARG A 143 -2.97 -1.73 -2.37
C ARG A 143 -3.68 -0.39 -2.30
N LEU A 144 -2.91 0.70 -2.33
CA LEU A 144 -3.44 2.05 -2.17
C LEU A 144 -4.15 2.53 -3.44
N GLY A 145 -3.55 2.29 -4.62
CA GLY A 145 -4.10 2.74 -5.91
C GLY A 145 -5.33 1.95 -6.36
N THR A 146 -5.59 0.77 -5.79
CA THR A 146 -6.79 -0.02 -6.08
C THR A 146 -7.78 -0.13 -4.92
N TYR A 147 -7.41 0.42 -3.75
CA TYR A 147 -8.18 0.29 -2.49
C TYR A 147 -8.51 -1.18 -2.17
N GLN A 148 -7.49 -2.05 -2.22
CA GLN A 148 -7.65 -3.48 -1.99
C GLN A 148 -6.70 -3.98 -0.90
N TYR A 149 -7.16 -4.96 -0.12
CA TYR A 149 -6.29 -5.72 0.74
C TYR A 149 -5.54 -6.75 -0.12
N LEU A 150 -4.23 -6.55 -0.27
CA LEU A 150 -3.37 -7.46 -1.03
C LEU A 150 -2.23 -7.94 -0.12
N ASP A 151 -2.06 -9.24 0.01
CA ASP A 151 -0.84 -9.81 0.56
C ASP A 151 0.34 -9.60 -0.41
N MET A 152 1.57 -9.73 0.06
CA MET A 152 2.77 -9.48 -0.77
C MET A 152 2.76 -10.23 -2.09
N HIS A 153 2.43 -11.53 -2.07
CA HIS A 153 2.36 -12.35 -3.28
C HIS A 153 1.24 -11.89 -4.24
N MET A 154 0.10 -11.43 -3.70
CA MET A 154 -1.00 -10.88 -4.49
C MET A 154 -0.64 -9.53 -5.12
N ALA A 155 0.07 -8.67 -4.37
CA ALA A 155 0.55 -7.39 -4.89
C ALA A 155 1.56 -7.59 -6.04
N ILE A 156 2.48 -8.55 -5.90
CA ILE A 156 3.43 -8.92 -6.96
C ILE A 156 2.68 -9.49 -8.17
N ALA A 157 1.76 -10.42 -7.97
CA ALA A 157 0.97 -11.01 -9.05
C ALA A 157 0.13 -9.96 -9.80
N SER A 158 -0.48 -9.02 -9.08
CA SER A 158 -1.24 -7.90 -9.66
C SER A 158 -0.34 -7.00 -10.52
N ALA A 159 0.86 -6.67 -10.03
CA ALA A 159 1.81 -5.86 -10.78
C ALA A 159 2.30 -6.55 -12.06
N LEU A 160 2.63 -7.85 -11.99
CA LEU A 160 3.03 -8.65 -13.15
C LEU A 160 1.88 -8.77 -14.16
N ASN A 161 0.67 -9.02 -13.69
CA ASN A 161 -0.53 -9.07 -14.55
C ASN A 161 -0.75 -7.74 -15.28
N MET A 162 -0.69 -6.62 -14.59
CA MET A 162 -0.80 -5.29 -15.20
C MET A 162 0.29 -5.06 -16.26
N TYR A 163 1.53 -5.46 -15.97
CA TYR A 163 2.63 -5.35 -16.93
C TYR A 163 2.37 -6.21 -18.17
N ASP A 164 2.14 -7.51 -17.99
CA ASP A 164 2.04 -8.47 -19.10
C ASP A 164 0.83 -8.21 -20.00
N ASN A 165 -0.33 -7.85 -19.42
CA ASN A 165 -1.59 -7.77 -20.15
C ASN A 165 -1.97 -6.34 -20.58
N ILE A 166 -1.37 -5.30 -19.99
CA ILE A 166 -1.74 -3.90 -20.28
C ILE A 166 -0.52 -3.11 -20.76
N LEU A 167 0.52 -3.03 -19.92
CA LEU A 167 1.63 -2.11 -20.18
C LEU A 167 2.55 -2.60 -21.29
N ALA A 168 2.92 -3.88 -21.29
CA ALA A 168 3.81 -4.43 -22.32
C ALA A 168 3.19 -4.42 -23.72
N PRO A 169 1.91 -4.77 -23.93
CA PRO A 169 1.24 -4.61 -25.22
C PRO A 169 1.17 -3.13 -25.64
N HIS A 170 0.92 -2.20 -24.73
CA HIS A 170 0.95 -0.78 -25.05
C HIS A 170 2.33 -0.32 -25.52
N LEU A 171 3.39 -0.70 -24.81
CA LEU A 171 4.75 -0.27 -25.10
C LEU A 171 5.33 -0.91 -26.35
N ARG A 172 4.95 -2.16 -26.67
CA ARG A 172 5.49 -2.89 -27.83
C ARG A 172 4.70 -2.66 -29.10
N ASP A 173 3.37 -2.67 -28.99
CA ASP A 173 2.46 -2.76 -30.12
C ASP A 173 1.56 -1.51 -30.26
N GLY A 174 1.69 -0.53 -29.36
CA GLY A 174 0.88 0.69 -29.37
C GLY A 174 -0.61 0.45 -29.03
N ILE A 175 -0.94 -0.68 -28.40
CA ILE A 175 -2.32 -0.98 -27.99
C ILE A 175 -2.78 0.08 -26.97
N PRO A 176 -3.97 0.69 -27.11
CA PRO A 176 -4.47 1.65 -26.16
C PRO A 176 -4.53 1.09 -24.75
N LEU A 177 -4.16 1.90 -23.74
CA LEU A 177 -4.29 1.53 -22.35
C LEU A 177 -5.80 1.48 -21.98
N THR A 178 -6.21 0.32 -21.52
CA THR A 178 -7.54 0.10 -20.92
C THR A 178 -7.33 -0.58 -19.58
N GLU A 179 -8.09 -0.20 -18.54
CA GLU A 179 -8.07 -1.00 -17.32
C GLU A 179 -8.47 -2.45 -17.64
N SER A 180 -7.72 -3.42 -17.10
CA SER A 180 -8.21 -4.78 -17.11
C SER A 180 -9.51 -4.82 -16.31
N SER A 181 -10.59 -5.28 -16.90
CA SER A 181 -11.82 -5.63 -16.20
C SER A 181 -11.52 -6.80 -15.25
N THR A 182 -10.95 -6.52 -14.10
CA THR A 182 -10.96 -7.44 -12.96
C THR A 182 -12.31 -7.25 -12.28
N GLU A 183 -13.27 -8.12 -12.66
CA GLU A 183 -14.46 -8.41 -11.88
C GLU A 183 -14.09 -8.94 -10.49
#